data_d57c38dd8300a5c047757007a02b9fdb
#
_entry.id   d57c38dd8300a5c047757007a02b9fdb
#
_cell.length_a   1.000
_cell.length_b   1.000
_cell.length_c   1.000
_cell.angle_alpha   90.00
_cell.angle_beta   90.00
_cell.angle_gamma   90.00
#
_symmetry.space_group_name_H-M   'P 1'
#
loop_
_entity.id
_entity.type
_entity.pdbx_description
1 polymer ?
#
loop_
_entity_poly.entity_id
_entity_poly.type
_entity_poly.pdbx_seq_one_letter_code
_entity_poly.pdbx_strand_id
1 'polypeptide(L)'
;MLNDQKKRAALIRLVDDDETVLRAMRTFLELDDWRVDAYSSGEAFLKSVFSIPGCVVLDVRMPGLSGIEVHQELLKRRIRLPVIFLSAHGDIEMAVDAVQRGARTFLVKPPQPEKLLAVIEGAVEADYEGRRLASWAGELEASWKKLTPAEQQVAQMVAKGLTTTVIAEALDVGERTVKAQRAASLEKLELENAVELSDFFHELQSARIQAGEKEGERQ
;
A
#
# COMPACT_ATOMS: atom_id res chain seq x y z
N MET A 1 -16.28 -8.99 0.26
CA MET A 1 -15.93 -10.33 -0.25
C MET A 1 -15.18 -10.21 -1.56
N LEU A 2 -14.10 -10.93 -1.70
CA LEU A 2 -13.33 -11.01 -2.93
C LEU A 2 -14.22 -11.59 -4.04
N ASN A 3 -14.29 -10.93 -5.20
CA ASN A 3 -15.03 -11.49 -6.33
C ASN A 3 -14.14 -12.46 -7.13
N ASP A 4 -14.74 -13.38 -7.89
CA ASP A 4 -14.03 -14.40 -8.65
C ASP A 4 -12.99 -13.82 -9.62
N GLN A 5 -13.26 -12.67 -10.22
CA GLN A 5 -12.33 -12.02 -11.14
C GLN A 5 -11.06 -11.55 -10.41
N LYS A 6 -11.19 -10.92 -9.23
CA LYS A 6 -10.05 -10.53 -8.41
C LYS A 6 -9.28 -11.74 -7.90
N LYS A 7 -9.99 -12.80 -7.49
CA LYS A 7 -9.40 -14.07 -7.04
C LYS A 7 -8.49 -14.65 -8.12
N ARG A 8 -8.99 -14.83 -9.35
CA ARG A 8 -8.24 -15.39 -10.48
C ARG A 8 -7.10 -14.49 -10.98
N ALA A 9 -7.19 -13.17 -10.76
CA ALA A 9 -6.14 -12.24 -11.11
C ALA A 9 -5.04 -12.12 -10.07
N ALA A 10 -5.32 -12.47 -8.82
CA ALA A 10 -4.36 -12.44 -7.72
C ALA A 10 -3.35 -13.59 -7.82
N LEU A 11 -2.14 -13.37 -7.28
CA LEU A 11 -1.07 -14.34 -7.23
C LEU A 11 -0.71 -14.66 -5.78
N ILE A 12 -0.91 -15.92 -5.39
CA ILE A 12 -0.46 -16.43 -4.11
C ILE A 12 0.97 -16.95 -4.27
N ARG A 13 1.88 -16.43 -3.48
CA ARG A 13 3.30 -16.84 -3.49
C ARG A 13 3.53 -17.73 -2.29
N LEU A 14 3.95 -18.98 -2.55
CA LEU A 14 4.33 -19.93 -1.50
C LEU A 14 5.84 -19.94 -1.39
N VAL A 15 6.37 -19.82 -0.18
CA VAL A 15 7.81 -19.86 0.08
C VAL A 15 8.08 -20.81 1.23
N ASP A 16 8.73 -21.95 0.92
CA ASP A 16 9.01 -23.02 1.88
C ASP A 16 10.17 -23.86 1.30
N ASP A 17 11.09 -24.32 2.10
CA ASP A 17 12.20 -25.18 1.64
C ASP A 17 11.79 -26.64 1.44
N ASP A 18 10.65 -27.05 2.00
CA ASP A 18 10.07 -28.39 1.78
C ASP A 18 9.21 -28.43 0.51
N GLU A 19 9.76 -29.02 -0.56
CA GLU A 19 9.05 -29.19 -1.83
C GLU A 19 7.75 -30.01 -1.70
N THR A 20 7.62 -30.88 -0.68
CA THR A 20 6.41 -31.67 -0.45
C THR A 20 5.30 -30.75 0.05
N VAL A 21 5.62 -29.85 0.98
CA VAL A 21 4.71 -28.80 1.47
C VAL A 21 4.30 -27.88 0.33
N LEU A 22 5.25 -27.40 -0.47
CA LEU A 22 4.97 -26.53 -1.63
C LEU A 22 3.99 -27.20 -2.61
N ARG A 23 4.23 -28.44 -2.99
CA ARG A 23 3.36 -29.20 -3.91
C ARG A 23 1.96 -29.39 -3.35
N ALA A 24 1.85 -29.81 -2.09
CA ALA A 24 0.57 -30.04 -1.44
C ALA A 24 -0.27 -28.74 -1.34
N MET A 25 0.34 -27.67 -0.86
CA MET A 25 -0.32 -26.36 -0.73
C MET A 25 -0.67 -25.76 -2.09
N ARG A 26 0.21 -25.88 -3.08
CA ARG A 26 -0.07 -25.41 -4.43
C ARG A 26 -1.29 -26.11 -5.01
N THR A 27 -1.32 -27.45 -4.98
CA THR A 27 -2.46 -28.25 -5.47
C THR A 27 -3.75 -27.83 -4.75
N PHE A 28 -3.70 -27.68 -3.42
CA PHE A 28 -4.85 -27.29 -2.62
C PHE A 28 -5.41 -25.91 -3.03
N LEU A 29 -4.55 -24.92 -3.21
CA LEU A 29 -4.95 -23.56 -3.59
C LEU A 29 -5.41 -23.48 -5.05
N GLU A 30 -4.76 -24.20 -5.96
CA GLU A 30 -5.17 -24.25 -7.37
C GLU A 30 -6.55 -24.93 -7.54
N LEU A 31 -6.90 -25.90 -6.72
CA LEU A 31 -8.25 -26.49 -6.67
C LEU A 31 -9.33 -25.50 -6.22
N ASP A 32 -8.96 -24.46 -5.49
CA ASP A 32 -9.81 -23.34 -5.09
C ASP A 32 -9.63 -22.12 -6.02
N ASP A 33 -9.25 -22.35 -7.28
CA ASP A 33 -9.13 -21.32 -8.35
C ASP A 33 -8.10 -20.19 -8.09
N TRP A 34 -7.13 -20.40 -7.17
CA TRP A 34 -6.03 -19.45 -6.99
C TRP A 34 -4.91 -19.68 -7.99
N ARG A 35 -4.29 -18.60 -8.47
CA ARG A 35 -2.98 -18.67 -9.15
C ARG A 35 -1.88 -18.75 -8.11
N VAL A 36 -0.96 -19.69 -8.29
CA VAL A 36 0.08 -19.97 -7.31
C VAL A 36 1.45 -20.04 -7.95
N ASP A 37 2.41 -19.28 -7.40
CA ASP A 37 3.83 -19.46 -7.65
C ASP A 37 4.50 -20.00 -6.39
N ALA A 38 5.40 -20.99 -6.54
CA ALA A 38 6.10 -21.62 -5.45
C ALA A 38 7.62 -21.37 -5.56
N TYR A 39 8.24 -21.08 -4.43
CA TYR A 39 9.66 -20.77 -4.29
C TYR A 39 10.25 -21.60 -3.17
N SER A 40 11.34 -22.30 -3.44
CA SER A 40 12.04 -23.15 -2.45
C SER A 40 13.05 -22.38 -1.58
N SER A 41 13.13 -21.05 -1.71
CA SER A 41 13.99 -20.22 -0.87
C SER A 41 13.53 -18.74 -0.86
N GLY A 42 13.91 -18.02 0.22
CA GLY A 42 13.68 -16.59 0.33
C GLY A 42 14.36 -15.78 -0.76
N GLU A 43 15.57 -16.16 -1.18
CA GLU A 43 16.33 -15.48 -2.23
C GLU A 43 15.67 -15.61 -3.60
N ALA A 44 15.08 -16.77 -3.91
CA ALA A 44 14.33 -16.99 -5.14
C ALA A 44 13.07 -16.14 -5.16
N PHE A 45 12.33 -16.09 -4.05
CA PHE A 45 11.14 -15.27 -3.90
C PHE A 45 11.45 -13.77 -4.04
N LEU A 46 12.53 -13.27 -3.42
CA LEU A 46 12.90 -11.85 -3.48
C LEU A 46 13.30 -11.35 -4.87
N LYS A 47 13.50 -12.26 -5.84
CA LYS A 47 13.71 -11.96 -7.26
C LYS A 47 12.40 -11.96 -8.07
N SER A 48 11.27 -12.32 -7.46
CA SER A 48 9.98 -12.40 -8.13
C SER A 48 9.38 -11.03 -8.46
N VAL A 49 8.28 -11.03 -9.21
CA VAL A 49 7.55 -9.81 -9.59
C VAL A 49 6.49 -9.49 -8.54
N PHE A 50 6.52 -8.26 -8.02
CA PHE A 50 5.61 -7.78 -6.97
C PHE A 50 4.48 -6.86 -7.48
N SER A 51 4.40 -6.61 -8.79
CA SER A 51 3.34 -5.78 -9.38
C SER A 51 1.97 -6.44 -9.40
N ILE A 52 1.93 -7.79 -9.45
CA ILE A 52 0.67 -8.55 -9.43
C ILE A 52 0.12 -8.57 -8.01
N PRO A 53 -1.17 -8.16 -7.81
CA PRO A 53 -1.82 -8.24 -6.51
C PRO A 53 -1.81 -9.65 -5.92
N GLY A 54 -1.84 -9.75 -4.58
CA GLY A 54 -1.88 -11.06 -3.92
C GLY A 54 -1.31 -11.02 -2.51
N CYS A 55 -0.74 -12.14 -2.09
CA CYS A 55 -0.04 -12.26 -0.81
C CYS A 55 1.11 -13.26 -0.91
N VAL A 56 1.91 -13.36 0.15
CA VAL A 56 2.88 -14.44 0.33
C VAL A 56 2.54 -15.26 1.57
N VAL A 57 2.57 -16.58 1.41
CA VAL A 57 2.55 -17.56 2.50
C VAL A 57 3.99 -18.03 2.65
N LEU A 58 4.60 -17.72 3.79
CA LEU A 58 6.04 -17.75 3.99
C LEU A 58 6.40 -18.60 5.21
N ASP A 59 7.20 -19.64 4.99
CA ASP A 59 7.75 -20.38 6.11
C ASP A 59 8.72 -19.52 6.93
N VAL A 60 8.66 -19.68 8.24
CA VAL A 60 9.53 -18.94 9.18
C VAL A 60 10.97 -19.45 9.12
N ARG A 61 11.13 -20.79 9.05
CA ARG A 61 12.44 -21.43 9.12
C ARG A 61 12.85 -22.04 7.80
N MET A 62 13.73 -21.39 7.12
CA MET A 62 14.32 -21.87 5.87
C MET A 62 15.83 -21.75 5.91
N PRO A 63 16.58 -22.63 5.21
CA PRO A 63 18.01 -22.44 4.95
C PRO A 63 18.26 -21.12 4.19
N GLY A 64 19.40 -20.51 4.44
CA GLY A 64 19.73 -19.19 3.88
C GLY A 64 18.96 -18.08 4.56
N LEU A 65 18.13 -17.34 3.82
CA LEU A 65 17.27 -16.32 4.40
C LEU A 65 16.03 -16.92 5.06
N SER A 66 15.89 -16.74 6.37
CA SER A 66 14.68 -17.06 7.10
C SER A 66 13.48 -16.22 6.62
N GLY A 67 12.25 -16.69 6.86
CA GLY A 67 11.05 -15.92 6.52
C GLY A 67 11.01 -14.55 7.17
N ILE A 68 11.52 -14.42 8.39
CA ILE A 68 11.61 -13.13 9.08
C ILE A 68 12.56 -12.17 8.35
N GLU A 69 13.72 -12.63 7.91
CA GLU A 69 14.68 -11.82 7.14
C GLU A 69 14.10 -11.42 5.78
N VAL A 70 13.38 -12.35 5.12
CA VAL A 70 12.64 -12.06 3.88
C VAL A 70 11.62 -10.94 4.10
N HIS A 71 10.82 -11.00 5.17
CA HIS A 71 9.88 -9.94 5.52
C HIS A 71 10.56 -8.60 5.77
N GLN A 72 11.66 -8.59 6.53
CA GLN A 72 12.44 -7.37 6.75
C GLN A 72 12.96 -6.77 5.43
N GLU A 73 13.38 -7.63 4.50
CA GLU A 73 13.85 -7.18 3.19
C GLU A 73 12.71 -6.59 2.34
N LEU A 74 11.49 -7.17 2.39
CA LEU A 74 10.31 -6.57 1.76
C LEU A 74 10.03 -5.17 2.33
N LEU A 75 10.09 -5.00 3.65
CA LEU A 75 9.90 -3.70 4.31
C LEU A 75 10.96 -2.67 3.88
N LYS A 76 12.24 -3.05 3.85
CA LYS A 76 13.33 -2.19 3.36
C LYS A 76 13.12 -1.74 1.92
N ARG A 77 12.63 -2.63 1.05
CA ARG A 77 12.29 -2.33 -0.36
C ARG A 77 10.96 -1.60 -0.53
N ARG A 78 10.25 -1.30 0.57
CA ARG A 78 8.91 -0.69 0.56
C ARG A 78 7.88 -1.50 -0.24
N ILE A 79 8.03 -2.82 -0.29
CA ILE A 79 7.09 -3.74 -0.93
C ILE A 79 5.98 -4.06 0.08
N ARG A 80 4.78 -3.57 -0.20
CA ARG A 80 3.60 -3.70 0.69
C ARG A 80 2.80 -4.98 0.42
N LEU A 81 3.47 -6.08 0.11
CA LEU A 81 2.81 -7.36 -0.10
C LEU A 81 2.41 -7.96 1.26
N PRO A 82 1.14 -8.34 1.50
CA PRO A 82 0.73 -8.99 2.74
C PRO A 82 1.47 -10.31 2.97
N VAL A 83 2.03 -10.48 4.16
CA VAL A 83 2.79 -11.67 4.57
C VAL A 83 1.98 -12.47 5.57
N ILE A 84 1.78 -13.76 5.27
CA ILE A 84 1.18 -14.76 6.13
C ILE A 84 2.30 -15.75 6.49
N PHE A 85 2.70 -15.78 7.75
CA PHE A 85 3.72 -16.74 8.17
C PHE A 85 3.14 -18.11 8.41
N LEU A 86 3.87 -19.14 7.97
CA LEU A 86 3.70 -20.53 8.42
C LEU A 86 4.80 -20.85 9.42
N SER A 87 4.41 -21.39 10.58
CA SER A 87 5.33 -21.64 11.69
C SER A 87 5.10 -23.03 12.26
N ALA A 88 6.16 -23.78 12.58
CA ALA A 88 6.06 -24.97 13.40
C ALA A 88 5.76 -24.60 14.87
N HIS A 89 5.36 -25.58 15.68
CA HIS A 89 5.19 -25.41 17.13
C HIS A 89 6.52 -24.95 17.77
N GLY A 90 6.49 -23.80 18.44
CA GLY A 90 7.66 -23.21 19.11
C GLY A 90 8.13 -21.87 18.57
N ASP A 91 7.65 -21.45 17.40
CA ASP A 91 8.03 -20.15 16.79
C ASP A 91 7.02 -19.02 17.09
N ILE A 92 6.12 -19.23 18.07
CA ILE A 92 5.01 -18.31 18.36
C ILE A 92 5.53 -16.92 18.74
N GLU A 93 6.59 -16.82 19.54
CA GLU A 93 7.16 -15.53 19.95
C GLU A 93 7.70 -14.76 18.74
N MET A 94 8.41 -15.45 17.82
CA MET A 94 8.92 -14.84 16.60
C MET A 94 7.78 -14.41 15.65
N ALA A 95 6.72 -15.21 15.58
CA ALA A 95 5.55 -14.90 14.77
C ALA A 95 4.78 -13.69 15.33
N VAL A 96 4.65 -13.58 16.66
CA VAL A 96 4.03 -12.41 17.31
C VAL A 96 4.86 -11.13 17.04
N ASP A 97 6.17 -11.19 17.18
CA ASP A 97 7.05 -10.06 16.86
C ASP A 97 6.95 -9.65 15.38
N ALA A 98 6.85 -10.62 14.47
CA ALA A 98 6.67 -10.35 13.05
C ALA A 98 5.32 -9.67 12.73
N VAL A 99 4.24 -10.06 13.42
CA VAL A 99 2.93 -9.39 13.28
C VAL A 99 2.99 -7.97 13.82
N GLN A 100 3.66 -7.73 14.94
CA GLN A 100 3.87 -6.37 15.48
C GLN A 100 4.70 -5.49 14.51
N ARG A 101 5.55 -6.09 13.68
CA ARG A 101 6.34 -5.42 12.64
C ARG A 101 5.65 -5.34 11.28
N GLY A 102 4.33 -5.60 11.22
CA GLY A 102 3.51 -5.39 10.02
C GLY A 102 3.21 -6.63 9.18
N ALA A 103 3.54 -7.83 9.62
CA ALA A 103 3.00 -9.04 9.00
C ALA A 103 1.49 -9.13 9.24
N ARG A 104 0.75 -9.69 8.27
CA ARG A 104 -0.71 -9.80 8.35
C ARG A 104 -1.15 -10.71 9.49
N THR A 105 -0.56 -11.89 9.55
CA THR A 105 -0.86 -12.93 10.56
C THR A 105 0.14 -14.09 10.47
N PHE A 106 -0.02 -15.06 11.36
CA PHE A 106 0.67 -16.34 11.28
C PHE A 106 -0.30 -17.50 11.41
N LEU A 107 0.08 -18.66 10.87
CA LEU A 107 -0.62 -19.94 11.01
C LEU A 107 0.37 -21.01 11.45
N VAL A 108 -0.09 -21.95 12.28
CA VAL A 108 0.71 -23.10 12.70
C VAL A 108 0.62 -24.19 11.65
N LYS A 109 1.74 -24.84 11.31
CA LYS A 109 1.81 -26.00 10.42
C LYS A 109 1.32 -27.29 11.13
N PRO A 110 0.51 -28.16 10.48
CA PRO A 110 -0.18 -27.91 9.22
C PRO A 110 -1.36 -26.95 9.43
N PRO A 111 -1.57 -25.96 8.55
CA PRO A 111 -2.69 -25.05 8.69
C PRO A 111 -4.03 -25.76 8.41
N GLN A 112 -5.07 -25.37 9.14
CA GLN A 112 -6.43 -25.81 8.81
C GLN A 112 -6.85 -25.22 7.46
N PRO A 113 -7.36 -26.04 6.51
CA PRO A 113 -7.69 -25.61 5.16
C PRO A 113 -8.58 -24.36 5.09
N GLU A 114 -9.69 -24.36 5.84
CA GLU A 114 -10.66 -23.26 5.85
C GLU A 114 -10.04 -21.96 6.42
N LYS A 115 -9.19 -22.11 7.44
CA LYS A 115 -8.49 -20.96 8.05
C LYS A 115 -7.46 -20.39 7.10
N LEU A 116 -6.72 -21.25 6.38
CA LEU A 116 -5.75 -20.82 5.38
C LEU A 116 -6.44 -20.00 4.27
N LEU A 117 -7.53 -20.51 3.69
CA LEU A 117 -8.30 -19.83 2.65
C LEU A 117 -8.83 -18.49 3.13
N ALA A 118 -9.47 -18.43 4.31
CA ALA A 118 -10.01 -17.18 4.86
C ALA A 118 -8.92 -16.12 5.08
N VAL A 119 -7.74 -16.52 5.55
CA VAL A 119 -6.61 -15.62 5.76
C VAL A 119 -6.05 -15.12 4.43
N ILE A 120 -5.92 -15.98 3.42
CA ILE A 120 -5.47 -15.62 2.08
C ILE A 120 -6.46 -14.64 1.44
N GLU A 121 -7.76 -14.93 1.47
CA GLU A 121 -8.79 -14.02 0.94
C GLU A 121 -8.70 -12.62 1.56
N GLY A 122 -8.64 -12.55 2.89
CA GLY A 122 -8.50 -11.29 3.60
C GLY A 122 -7.19 -10.55 3.30
N ALA A 123 -6.10 -11.28 3.08
CA ALA A 123 -4.81 -10.70 2.69
C ALA A 123 -4.86 -10.12 1.28
N VAL A 124 -5.41 -10.86 0.33
CA VAL A 124 -5.56 -10.43 -1.07
C VAL A 124 -6.47 -9.21 -1.18
N GLU A 125 -7.59 -9.19 -0.45
CA GLU A 125 -8.50 -8.04 -0.42
C GLU A 125 -7.79 -6.79 0.13
N ALA A 126 -6.99 -6.93 1.18
CA ALA A 126 -6.21 -5.84 1.74
C ALA A 126 -5.13 -5.33 0.77
N ASP A 127 -4.49 -6.19 -0.01
CA ASP A 127 -3.52 -5.78 -1.03
C ASP A 127 -4.19 -5.00 -2.18
N TYR A 128 -5.34 -5.45 -2.66
CA TYR A 128 -6.13 -4.71 -3.66
C TYR A 128 -6.50 -3.33 -3.15
N GLU A 129 -7.00 -3.23 -1.93
CA GLU A 129 -7.38 -1.95 -1.33
C GLU A 129 -6.17 -1.04 -1.13
N GLY A 130 -5.07 -1.57 -0.60
CA GLY A 130 -3.81 -0.81 -0.44
C GLY A 130 -3.27 -0.28 -1.77
N ARG A 131 -3.33 -1.06 -2.84
CA ARG A 131 -2.93 -0.63 -4.20
C ARG A 131 -3.86 0.43 -4.76
N ARG A 132 -5.17 0.29 -4.56
CA ARG A 132 -6.18 1.28 -4.96
C ARG A 132 -5.92 2.62 -4.29
N LEU A 133 -5.70 2.61 -2.97
CA LEU A 133 -5.38 3.82 -2.21
C LEU A 133 -4.05 4.45 -2.65
N ALA A 134 -3.04 3.64 -2.93
CA ALA A 134 -1.75 4.15 -3.40
C ALA A 134 -1.84 4.78 -4.79
N SER A 135 -2.63 4.19 -5.71
CA SER A 135 -2.90 4.76 -7.04
C SER A 135 -3.59 6.10 -6.92
N TRP A 136 -4.68 6.15 -6.16
CA TRP A 136 -5.43 7.38 -5.91
C TRP A 136 -4.57 8.48 -5.28
N ALA A 137 -3.77 8.15 -4.26
CA ALA A 137 -2.84 9.11 -3.66
C ALA A 137 -1.81 9.62 -4.67
N GLY A 138 -1.31 8.72 -5.54
CA GLY A 138 -0.38 9.09 -6.63
C GLY A 138 -1.01 10.03 -7.65
N GLU A 139 -2.27 9.85 -8.00
CA GLU A 139 -3.03 10.71 -8.91
C GLU A 139 -3.23 12.11 -8.33
N LEU A 140 -3.62 12.22 -7.06
CA LEU A 140 -3.73 13.49 -6.35
C LEU A 140 -2.41 14.24 -6.29
N GLU A 141 -1.31 13.55 -5.93
CA GLU A 141 0.03 14.13 -5.89
C GLU A 141 0.50 14.57 -7.29
N ALA A 142 0.23 13.80 -8.32
CA ALA A 142 0.56 14.16 -9.70
C ALA A 142 -0.19 15.41 -10.14
N SER A 143 -1.46 15.54 -9.79
CA SER A 143 -2.26 16.73 -10.07
C SER A 143 -1.73 17.96 -9.29
N TRP A 144 -1.44 17.78 -8.01
CA TRP A 144 -0.85 18.84 -7.17
C TRP A 144 0.49 19.35 -7.70
N LYS A 145 1.33 18.48 -8.24
CA LYS A 145 2.62 18.82 -8.83
C LYS A 145 2.54 19.60 -10.15
N LYS A 146 1.36 19.70 -10.79
CA LYS A 146 1.14 20.58 -11.95
C LYS A 146 1.16 22.06 -11.54
N LEU A 147 0.92 22.35 -10.27
CA LEU A 147 0.95 23.72 -9.74
C LEU A 147 2.38 24.19 -9.48
N THR A 148 2.66 25.44 -9.81
CA THR A 148 3.89 26.11 -9.38
C THR A 148 3.90 26.31 -7.86
N PRO A 149 5.06 26.55 -7.22
CA PRO A 149 5.11 26.82 -5.77
C PRO A 149 4.19 27.96 -5.32
N ALA A 150 4.11 29.03 -6.11
CA ALA A 150 3.24 30.18 -5.81
C ALA A 150 1.75 29.82 -5.92
N GLU A 151 1.36 29.06 -6.95
CA GLU A 151 0.01 28.56 -7.11
C GLU A 151 -0.36 27.60 -5.97
N GLN A 152 0.56 26.73 -5.54
CA GLN A 152 0.35 25.84 -4.40
C GLN A 152 0.11 26.61 -3.10
N GLN A 153 0.88 27.68 -2.83
CA GLN A 153 0.69 28.51 -1.65
C GLN A 153 -0.70 29.18 -1.66
N VAL A 154 -1.09 29.78 -2.78
CA VAL A 154 -2.41 30.42 -2.91
C VAL A 154 -3.53 29.36 -2.80
N ALA A 155 -3.41 28.21 -3.48
CA ALA A 155 -4.40 27.13 -3.41
C ALA A 155 -4.59 26.62 -1.98
N GLN A 156 -3.52 26.42 -1.20
CA GLN A 156 -3.61 26.03 0.20
C GLN A 156 -4.34 27.06 1.07
N MET A 157 -4.08 28.34 0.85
CA MET A 157 -4.72 29.41 1.62
C MET A 157 -6.20 29.55 1.26
N VAL A 158 -6.54 29.41 -0.03
CA VAL A 158 -7.94 29.37 -0.51
C VAL A 158 -8.70 28.18 0.08
N ALA A 159 -8.08 27.00 0.09
CA ALA A 159 -8.64 25.77 0.69
C ALA A 159 -8.91 25.93 2.20
N LYS A 160 -8.14 26.76 2.89
CA LYS A 160 -8.36 27.13 4.31
C LYS A 160 -9.44 28.22 4.49
N GLY A 161 -10.09 28.67 3.42
CA GLY A 161 -11.16 29.67 3.47
C GLY A 161 -10.68 31.12 3.57
N LEU A 162 -9.38 31.40 3.35
CA LEU A 162 -8.87 32.77 3.40
C LEU A 162 -9.34 33.60 2.19
N THR A 163 -9.64 34.88 2.45
CA THR A 163 -10.06 35.81 1.39
C THR A 163 -8.86 36.26 0.54
N THR A 164 -9.14 36.73 -0.67
CA THR A 164 -8.10 37.24 -1.60
C THR A 164 -7.25 38.33 -0.96
N THR A 165 -7.87 39.23 -0.21
CA THR A 165 -7.20 40.33 0.49
C THR A 165 -6.22 39.81 1.56
N VAL A 166 -6.67 38.86 2.40
CA VAL A 166 -5.81 38.24 3.45
C VAL A 166 -4.63 37.52 2.82
N ILE A 167 -4.88 36.79 1.72
CA ILE A 167 -3.81 36.09 0.99
C ILE A 167 -2.80 37.06 0.40
N ALA A 168 -3.27 38.17 -0.20
CA ALA A 168 -2.44 39.17 -0.79
C ALA A 168 -1.50 39.85 0.24
N GLU A 169 -2.05 40.18 1.41
CA GLU A 169 -1.29 40.70 2.55
C GLU A 169 -0.27 39.70 3.08
N ALA A 170 -0.70 38.41 3.28
CA ALA A 170 0.16 37.37 3.83
C ALA A 170 1.36 37.00 2.92
N LEU A 171 1.19 37.13 1.60
CA LEU A 171 2.22 36.81 0.60
C LEU A 171 2.97 38.03 0.07
N ASP A 172 2.63 39.25 0.52
CA ASP A 172 3.18 40.53 0.05
C ASP A 172 3.07 40.67 -1.48
N VAL A 173 1.89 40.36 -2.02
CA VAL A 173 1.58 40.50 -3.46
C VAL A 173 0.26 41.22 -3.69
N GLY A 174 0.04 41.69 -4.91
CA GLY A 174 -1.23 42.34 -5.27
C GLY A 174 -2.39 41.33 -5.37
N GLU A 175 -3.62 41.76 -5.00
CA GLU A 175 -4.84 40.94 -5.15
C GLU A 175 -5.04 40.41 -6.58
N ARG A 176 -4.63 41.15 -7.59
CA ARG A 176 -4.68 40.74 -9.00
C ARG A 176 -3.83 39.49 -9.23
N THR A 177 -2.65 39.43 -8.61
CA THR A 177 -1.75 38.25 -8.67
C THR A 177 -2.40 37.05 -7.99
N VAL A 178 -2.98 37.23 -6.80
CA VAL A 178 -3.68 36.15 -6.08
C VAL A 178 -4.83 35.63 -6.91
N LYS A 179 -5.66 36.50 -7.52
CA LYS A 179 -6.78 36.10 -8.40
C LYS A 179 -6.29 35.31 -9.62
N ALA A 180 -5.18 35.73 -10.23
CA ALA A 180 -4.57 35.04 -11.37
C ALA A 180 -4.05 33.64 -10.97
N GLN A 181 -3.31 33.52 -9.85
CA GLN A 181 -2.78 32.25 -9.35
C GLN A 181 -3.91 31.30 -8.92
N ARG A 182 -4.98 31.83 -8.28
CA ARG A 182 -6.17 31.04 -7.96
C ARG A 182 -6.83 30.48 -9.22
N ALA A 183 -7.05 31.31 -10.24
CA ALA A 183 -7.66 30.87 -11.50
C ALA A 183 -6.80 29.79 -12.19
N ALA A 184 -5.48 30.02 -12.27
CA ALA A 184 -4.56 29.05 -12.83
C ALA A 184 -4.52 27.74 -12.04
N SER A 185 -4.64 27.79 -10.71
CA SER A 185 -4.72 26.59 -9.87
C SER A 185 -5.98 25.77 -10.16
N LEU A 186 -7.13 26.43 -10.24
CA LEU A 186 -8.40 25.76 -10.56
C LEU A 186 -8.37 25.13 -11.95
N GLU A 187 -7.87 25.86 -12.96
CA GLU A 187 -7.73 25.33 -14.33
C GLU A 187 -6.82 24.11 -14.40
N LYS A 188 -5.62 24.16 -13.78
CA LYS A 188 -4.66 23.03 -13.77
C LYS A 188 -5.13 21.82 -13.02
N LEU A 189 -5.95 22.01 -11.99
CA LEU A 189 -6.55 20.92 -11.21
C LEU A 189 -7.89 20.47 -11.80
N GLU A 190 -8.38 21.14 -12.87
CA GLU A 190 -9.66 20.84 -13.51
C GLU A 190 -10.85 20.98 -12.53
N LEU A 191 -10.80 22.03 -11.67
CA LEU A 191 -11.80 22.35 -10.66
C LEU A 191 -12.56 23.64 -11.03
N GLU A 192 -13.83 23.72 -10.66
CA GLU A 192 -14.69 24.85 -11.03
C GLU A 192 -14.65 25.99 -9.97
N ASN A 193 -14.47 25.66 -8.70
CA ASN A 193 -14.66 26.61 -7.61
C ASN A 193 -13.78 26.33 -6.38
N ALA A 194 -13.84 27.22 -5.38
CA ALA A 194 -13.07 27.11 -4.16
C ALA A 194 -13.52 25.96 -3.23
N VAL A 195 -14.76 25.50 -3.34
CA VAL A 195 -15.27 24.38 -2.53
C VAL A 195 -14.60 23.11 -3.02
N GLU A 196 -14.60 22.87 -4.33
CA GLU A 196 -13.89 21.73 -4.93
C GLU A 196 -12.38 21.75 -4.66
N LEU A 197 -11.77 22.95 -4.63
CA LEU A 197 -10.36 23.08 -4.25
C LEU A 197 -10.13 22.71 -2.77
N SER A 198 -11.06 23.06 -1.89
CA SER A 198 -11.01 22.66 -0.48
C SER A 198 -11.15 21.14 -0.33
N ASP A 199 -12.08 20.53 -1.05
CA ASP A 199 -12.29 19.08 -1.03
C ASP A 199 -11.07 18.34 -1.59
N PHE A 200 -10.54 18.78 -2.73
CA PHE A 200 -9.29 18.24 -3.30
C PHE A 200 -8.12 18.31 -2.30
N PHE A 201 -7.96 19.45 -1.62
CA PHE A 201 -6.88 19.64 -0.66
C PHE A 201 -7.06 18.74 0.58
N HIS A 202 -8.28 18.55 1.06
CA HIS A 202 -8.60 17.61 2.14
C HIS A 202 -8.28 16.17 1.74
N GLU A 203 -8.64 15.76 0.54
CA GLU A 203 -8.32 14.43 0.01
C GLU A 203 -6.82 14.23 -0.12
N LEU A 204 -6.09 15.21 -0.64
CA LEU A 204 -4.63 15.19 -0.75
C LEU A 204 -3.96 15.04 0.62
N GLN A 205 -4.42 15.78 1.63
CA GLN A 205 -3.91 15.67 3.00
C GLN A 205 -4.19 14.29 3.59
N SER A 206 -5.40 13.77 3.43
CA SER A 206 -5.79 12.43 3.88
C SER A 206 -4.93 11.35 3.22
N ALA A 207 -4.69 11.47 1.91
CA ALA A 207 -3.84 10.56 1.16
C ALA A 207 -2.38 10.58 1.67
N ARG A 208 -1.82 11.76 1.99
CA ARG A 208 -0.48 11.92 2.56
C ARG A 208 -0.36 11.27 3.93
N ILE A 209 -1.35 11.48 4.80
CA ILE A 209 -1.38 10.85 6.14
C ILE A 209 -1.41 9.32 6.02
N GLN A 210 -2.25 8.78 5.14
CA GLN A 210 -2.35 7.33 4.90
C GLN A 210 -1.09 6.75 4.25
N ALA A 211 -0.40 7.52 3.41
CA ALA A 211 0.88 7.13 2.82
C ALA A 211 2.05 7.17 3.83
N GLY A 212 1.85 7.74 5.03
CA GLY A 212 2.87 7.88 6.08
C GLY A 212 3.77 9.10 5.87
N GLU A 213 3.39 10.04 5.01
CA GLU A 213 4.05 11.33 4.88
C GLU A 213 3.53 12.28 5.96
N LYS A 214 4.24 12.37 7.08
CA LYS A 214 3.98 13.42 8.07
C LYS A 214 4.34 14.78 7.46
N GLU A 215 3.37 15.70 7.35
CA GLU A 215 3.69 17.12 7.19
C GLU A 215 4.46 17.59 8.42
N GLY A 216 5.71 17.95 8.27
CA GLY A 216 6.41 18.71 9.28
C GLY A 216 7.79 18.28 9.74
N GLU A 217 8.49 17.37 9.07
CA GLU A 217 9.91 17.13 9.37
C GLU A 217 10.81 17.50 8.19
N ARG A 218 10.79 18.78 7.83
CA ARG A 218 11.90 19.44 7.15
C ARG A 218 12.20 20.72 7.94
N GLN A 219 12.95 20.58 9.02
CA GLN A 219 13.84 21.61 9.54
C GLN A 219 15.27 21.28 9.13
#